data_c8f22ec0cca15ae2d9f9fc6f36cfbb35
#
_entry.id   c8f22ec0cca15ae2d9f9fc6f36cfbb35
#
_cell.length_a   1.000
_cell.length_b   1.000
_cell.length_c   1.000
_cell.angle_alpha   90.00
_cell.angle_beta   90.00
_cell.angle_gamma   90.00
#
_symmetry.space_group_name_H-M   'P 1'
#
loop_
_entity.id
_entity.type
_entity.pdbx_description
1 polymer ?
#
loop_
_entity_poly.entity_id
_entity_poly.type
_entity_poly.pdbx_seq_one_letter_code
_entity_poly.pdbx_strand_id
1 'polypeptide(L)'
;MEDFVIKEATFAKFMEDTVELFLAERRKEFRLTREADKELYCVYYGADKPKGTVIISHGFTETAEKYLEPIYYFVKHGYNVYQPEHCGHGRSYRLVEDLSLVYIDRYERYVTDLLAAAEAAKQAHPQIPLFLFGHSMGGGIAAAALSLRPELFAGAVLSSPMICPLTGDIPWSVAKPLAKLLCLLGKAKQYVPGGHAYDGKERFEDSASTSRERFAYYQKKRSTQPLFQMNAASCGWLNETARLNRYLMSKGWQRIETPLLIFQAQDDTFVSVAAQDRFAEKVKAAGKTSVKKLRVDNTKHEIFNSEDQVLQNYWKEILLFLQE
;
A
#
# COMPACT_ATOMS: atom_id res chain seq x y z
N MET A 1 -0.80 -23.41 12.90
CA MET A 1 -1.85 -22.36 12.85
C MET A 1 -3.00 -22.98 12.06
N GLU A 2 -4.19 -23.06 12.68
CA GLU A 2 -5.38 -23.54 12.01
C GLU A 2 -5.71 -22.68 10.77
N ASP A 3 -6.52 -23.21 9.86
CA ASP A 3 -7.02 -22.49 8.69
C ASP A 3 -7.94 -21.33 9.16
N PHE A 4 -7.51 -20.09 8.99
CA PHE A 4 -8.23 -18.90 9.45
C PHE A 4 -8.61 -17.95 8.32
N VAL A 5 -8.19 -18.27 7.09
CA VAL A 5 -8.48 -17.45 5.90
C VAL A 5 -9.95 -17.60 5.51
N ILE A 6 -10.58 -16.48 5.21
CA ILE A 6 -11.97 -16.44 4.75
C ILE A 6 -12.06 -17.16 3.40
N LYS A 7 -12.98 -18.14 3.32
CA LYS A 7 -13.13 -18.94 2.11
C LYS A 7 -13.78 -18.16 0.99
N GLU A 8 -13.22 -18.23 -0.21
CA GLU A 8 -13.71 -17.52 -1.39
C GLU A 8 -15.20 -17.85 -1.67
N ALA A 9 -15.60 -19.12 -1.55
CA ALA A 9 -16.97 -19.56 -1.78
C ALA A 9 -18.03 -18.87 -0.90
N THR A 10 -17.64 -18.30 0.25
CA THR A 10 -18.53 -17.60 1.18
C THR A 10 -18.10 -16.16 1.43
N PHE A 11 -17.14 -15.67 0.66
CA PHE A 11 -16.40 -14.44 0.94
C PHE A 11 -17.31 -13.23 1.12
N ALA A 12 -18.10 -12.88 0.11
CA ALA A 12 -18.94 -11.68 0.15
C ALA A 12 -19.89 -11.68 1.35
N LYS A 13 -20.55 -12.83 1.61
CA LYS A 13 -21.45 -12.97 2.75
C LYS A 13 -20.70 -12.88 4.09
N PHE A 14 -19.56 -13.53 4.22
CA PHE A 14 -18.77 -13.48 5.45
C PHE A 14 -18.24 -12.05 5.71
N MET A 15 -17.84 -11.33 4.66
CA MET A 15 -17.44 -9.93 4.77
C MET A 15 -18.58 -9.06 5.31
N GLU A 16 -19.79 -9.17 4.73
CA GLU A 16 -20.95 -8.35 5.13
C GLU A 16 -21.48 -8.74 6.53
N ASP A 17 -21.65 -10.03 6.81
CA ASP A 17 -22.31 -10.51 8.04
C ASP A 17 -21.38 -10.60 9.25
N THR A 18 -20.05 -10.64 9.04
CA THR A 18 -19.08 -10.86 10.12
C THR A 18 -17.99 -9.81 10.17
N VAL A 19 -17.24 -9.63 9.07
CA VAL A 19 -16.04 -8.76 9.07
C VAL A 19 -16.42 -7.30 9.26
N GLU A 20 -17.36 -6.79 8.46
CA GLU A 20 -17.77 -5.38 8.54
C GLU A 20 -18.39 -5.05 9.90
N LEU A 21 -19.24 -5.93 10.44
CA LEU A 21 -19.83 -5.74 11.77
C LEU A 21 -18.78 -5.75 12.87
N PHE A 22 -17.87 -6.75 12.85
CA PHE A 22 -16.77 -6.84 13.81
C PHE A 22 -15.86 -5.60 13.77
N LEU A 23 -15.54 -5.11 12.58
CA LEU A 23 -14.68 -3.94 12.41
C LEU A 23 -15.42 -2.63 12.73
N ALA A 24 -16.72 -2.52 12.47
CA ALA A 24 -17.51 -1.33 12.78
C ALA A 24 -17.49 -0.99 14.28
N GLU A 25 -17.55 -1.99 15.15
CA GLU A 25 -17.47 -1.82 16.62
C GLU A 25 -16.09 -1.29 17.09
N ARG A 26 -15.06 -1.47 16.29
CA ARG A 26 -13.64 -1.16 16.61
C ARG A 26 -13.08 0.01 15.85
N ARG A 27 -13.82 0.51 14.85
CA ARG A 27 -13.40 1.59 13.96
C ARG A 27 -13.50 2.95 14.65
N LYS A 28 -12.42 3.73 14.50
CA LYS A 28 -12.41 5.17 14.82
C LYS A 28 -11.78 5.91 13.64
N GLU A 29 -12.44 6.94 13.19
CA GLU A 29 -11.95 7.83 12.13
C GLU A 29 -11.39 9.09 12.77
N PHE A 30 -10.28 9.57 12.22
CA PHE A 30 -9.68 10.83 12.64
C PHE A 30 -8.96 11.49 11.49
N ARG A 31 -8.60 12.76 11.67
CA ARG A 31 -7.87 13.52 10.66
C ARG A 31 -6.61 14.10 11.27
N LEU A 32 -5.53 14.08 10.49
CA LEU A 32 -4.27 14.72 10.83
C LEU A 32 -4.09 15.95 9.93
N THR A 33 -4.04 17.13 10.52
CA THR A 33 -3.73 18.36 9.80
C THR A 33 -2.28 18.32 9.32
N ARG A 34 -2.07 18.45 8.02
CA ARG A 34 -0.75 18.44 7.39
C ARG A 34 -0.29 19.83 6.97
N GLU A 35 -1.21 20.62 6.47
CA GLU A 35 -1.08 22.05 6.15
C GLU A 35 -2.43 22.73 6.48
N ALA A 36 -2.52 24.04 6.45
CA ALA A 36 -3.67 24.79 6.98
C ALA A 36 -5.05 24.28 6.50
N ASP A 37 -5.15 23.79 5.27
CA ASP A 37 -6.38 23.30 4.63
C ASP A 37 -6.26 21.85 4.13
N LYS A 38 -5.24 21.12 4.58
CA LYS A 38 -4.95 19.75 4.14
C LYS A 38 -4.99 18.77 5.28
N GLU A 39 -6.01 17.95 5.28
CA GLU A 39 -6.23 16.93 6.28
C GLU A 39 -6.04 15.52 5.70
N LEU A 40 -5.16 14.76 6.32
CA LEU A 40 -4.98 13.35 6.05
C LEU A 40 -6.07 12.56 6.78
N TYR A 41 -6.91 11.86 6.06
CA TYR A 41 -7.87 10.94 6.65
C TYR A 41 -7.18 9.67 7.12
N CYS A 42 -7.52 9.26 8.32
CA CYS A 42 -6.97 8.06 8.95
C CYS A 42 -8.08 7.24 9.59
N VAL A 43 -7.96 5.93 9.52
CA VAL A 43 -8.81 5.02 10.29
C VAL A 43 -7.97 4.19 11.25
N TYR A 44 -8.52 3.96 12.43
CA TYR A 44 -7.96 3.12 13.47
C TYR A 44 -8.93 1.98 13.79
N TYR A 45 -8.39 0.79 14.01
CA TYR A 45 -9.10 -0.38 14.52
C TYR A 45 -8.36 -0.97 15.71
N GLY A 46 -9.05 -1.07 16.86
CA GLY A 46 -8.47 -1.55 18.09
C GLY A 46 -8.62 -3.05 18.28
N ALA A 47 -7.55 -3.73 18.67
CA ALA A 47 -7.61 -5.10 19.18
C ALA A 47 -7.92 -5.10 20.68
N ASP A 48 -8.58 -6.16 21.18
CA ASP A 48 -8.97 -6.25 22.61
C ASP A 48 -7.76 -6.29 23.55
N LYS A 49 -6.70 -7.00 23.18
CA LYS A 49 -5.42 -7.09 23.91
C LYS A 49 -4.26 -6.90 22.94
N PRO A 50 -3.93 -5.65 22.59
CA PRO A 50 -2.96 -5.39 21.53
C PRO A 50 -1.54 -5.74 21.98
N LYS A 51 -0.87 -6.58 21.19
CA LYS A 51 0.54 -6.94 21.32
C LYS A 51 1.46 -6.15 20.38
N GLY A 52 0.87 -5.40 19.46
CA GLY A 52 1.55 -4.53 18.50
C GLY A 52 0.56 -3.67 17.75
N THR A 53 1.07 -2.72 16.98
CA THR A 53 0.30 -1.86 16.07
C THR A 53 0.85 -1.99 14.66
N VAL A 54 0.00 -2.17 13.67
CA VAL A 54 0.36 -2.20 12.25
C VAL A 54 -0.13 -0.92 11.58
N ILE A 55 0.78 -0.22 10.89
CA ILE A 55 0.43 0.88 9.99
C ILE A 55 0.32 0.31 8.58
N ILE A 56 -0.81 0.52 7.91
CA ILE A 56 -1.00 0.11 6.52
C ILE A 56 -0.76 1.29 5.59
N SER A 57 0.18 1.13 4.66
CA SER A 57 0.45 2.04 3.54
C SER A 57 -0.08 1.40 2.26
N HIS A 58 -1.22 1.91 1.77
CA HIS A 58 -1.97 1.32 0.66
C HIS A 58 -1.35 1.62 -0.71
N GLY A 59 -1.76 0.85 -1.73
CA GLY A 59 -1.31 0.99 -3.10
C GLY A 59 -1.94 2.17 -3.87
N PHE A 60 -1.54 2.30 -5.14
CA PHE A 60 -2.07 3.28 -6.07
C PHE A 60 -3.56 3.02 -6.34
N THR A 61 -4.37 4.07 -6.39
CA THR A 61 -5.84 4.03 -6.59
C THR A 61 -6.63 3.22 -5.55
N GLU A 62 -6.07 2.99 -4.37
CA GLU A 62 -6.69 2.24 -3.30
C GLU A 62 -7.17 3.15 -2.16
N THR A 63 -7.97 2.58 -1.25
CA THR A 63 -8.49 3.23 -0.05
C THR A 63 -8.48 2.25 1.13
N ALA A 64 -8.77 2.75 2.34
CA ALA A 64 -8.88 1.90 3.52
C ALA A 64 -9.93 0.79 3.36
N GLU A 65 -10.99 1.02 2.60
CA GLU A 65 -12.07 0.04 2.39
C GLU A 65 -11.62 -1.22 1.60
N LYS A 66 -10.51 -1.15 0.87
CA LYS A 66 -9.93 -2.31 0.19
C LYS A 66 -9.23 -3.27 1.15
N TYR A 67 -8.88 -2.79 2.33
CA TYR A 67 -8.07 -3.54 3.30
C TYR A 67 -8.89 -4.12 4.46
N LEU A 68 -10.22 -4.18 4.38
CA LEU A 68 -11.03 -4.68 5.50
C LEU A 68 -10.71 -6.13 5.86
N GLU A 69 -10.46 -7.02 4.89
CA GLU A 69 -10.02 -8.40 5.16
C GLU A 69 -8.62 -8.44 5.82
N PRO A 70 -7.57 -7.80 5.28
CA PRO A 70 -6.28 -7.63 5.96
C PRO A 70 -6.39 -7.07 7.37
N ILE A 71 -7.18 -6.02 7.57
CA ILE A 71 -7.41 -5.39 8.88
C ILE A 71 -8.05 -6.38 9.85
N TYR A 72 -9.06 -7.13 9.39
CA TYR A 72 -9.70 -8.17 10.20
C TYR A 72 -8.70 -9.20 10.69
N TYR A 73 -7.80 -9.69 9.83
CA TYR A 73 -6.77 -10.64 10.24
C TYR A 73 -5.81 -10.05 11.26
N PHE A 74 -5.32 -8.84 11.08
CA PHE A 74 -4.46 -8.18 12.05
C PHE A 74 -5.16 -8.02 13.41
N VAL A 75 -6.38 -7.51 13.43
CA VAL A 75 -7.13 -7.27 14.66
C VAL A 75 -7.45 -8.57 15.41
N LYS A 76 -7.88 -9.62 14.68
CA LYS A 76 -8.16 -10.96 15.26
C LYS A 76 -6.90 -11.60 15.85
N HIS A 77 -5.73 -11.26 15.34
CA HIS A 77 -4.45 -11.77 15.87
C HIS A 77 -3.79 -10.81 16.87
N GLY A 78 -4.52 -9.84 17.40
CA GLY A 78 -4.07 -8.97 18.49
C GLY A 78 -3.18 -7.82 18.05
N TYR A 79 -3.37 -7.29 16.84
CA TYR A 79 -2.70 -6.07 16.40
C TYR A 79 -3.71 -4.94 16.23
N ASN A 80 -3.44 -3.78 16.81
CA ASN A 80 -4.10 -2.56 16.40
C ASN A 80 -3.73 -2.24 14.95
N VAL A 81 -4.63 -1.61 14.22
CA VAL A 81 -4.35 -1.18 12.85
C VAL A 81 -4.61 0.31 12.71
N TYR A 82 -3.67 1.03 12.12
CA TYR A 82 -3.83 2.40 11.64
C TYR A 82 -3.65 2.41 10.14
N GLN A 83 -4.54 3.08 9.43
CA GLN A 83 -4.40 3.25 8.00
C GLN A 83 -4.72 4.67 7.58
N PRO A 84 -3.72 5.49 7.22
CA PRO A 84 -3.94 6.73 6.50
C PRO A 84 -4.32 6.42 5.04
N GLU A 85 -5.24 7.21 4.49
CA GLU A 85 -5.42 7.28 3.03
C GLU A 85 -4.42 8.32 2.49
N HIS A 86 -3.59 7.94 1.53
CA HIS A 86 -2.56 8.83 1.00
C HIS A 86 -3.14 10.08 0.34
N CYS A 87 -2.40 11.19 0.33
CA CYS A 87 -2.75 12.38 -0.44
C CYS A 87 -3.22 12.02 -1.85
N GLY A 88 -4.33 12.60 -2.31
CA GLY A 88 -4.91 12.30 -3.60
C GLY A 88 -5.75 11.02 -3.65
N HIS A 89 -5.93 10.32 -2.53
CA HIS A 89 -6.70 9.09 -2.45
C HIS A 89 -7.84 9.19 -1.43
N GLY A 90 -8.94 8.52 -1.73
CA GLY A 90 -10.08 8.36 -0.84
C GLY A 90 -10.57 9.69 -0.26
N ARG A 91 -10.64 9.72 1.06
CA ARG A 91 -11.17 10.83 1.88
C ARG A 91 -10.11 11.85 2.29
N SER A 92 -8.84 11.63 1.93
CA SER A 92 -7.74 12.54 2.21
C SER A 92 -7.73 13.73 1.26
N TYR A 93 -6.99 14.76 1.66
CA TYR A 93 -6.84 15.98 0.87
C TYR A 93 -6.27 15.69 -0.54
N ARG A 94 -6.64 16.54 -1.48
CA ARG A 94 -6.25 16.45 -2.89
C ARG A 94 -5.59 17.73 -3.35
N LEU A 95 -4.73 17.64 -4.33
CA LEU A 95 -4.03 18.76 -4.96
C LEU A 95 -4.62 19.10 -6.34
N VAL A 96 -5.67 18.37 -6.75
CA VAL A 96 -6.46 18.54 -7.97
C VAL A 96 -7.94 18.25 -7.67
N GLU A 97 -8.83 18.85 -8.45
CA GLU A 97 -10.29 18.66 -8.28
C GLU A 97 -10.80 17.35 -8.89
N ASP A 98 -10.15 16.86 -9.95
CA ASP A 98 -10.51 15.60 -10.60
C ASP A 98 -10.27 14.41 -9.67
N LEU A 99 -11.34 13.76 -9.23
CA LEU A 99 -11.29 12.63 -8.30
C LEU A 99 -10.65 11.37 -8.92
N SER A 100 -10.66 11.23 -10.23
CA SER A 100 -10.07 10.09 -10.93
C SER A 100 -8.58 10.24 -11.16
N LEU A 101 -8.07 11.47 -11.11
CA LEU A 101 -6.67 11.78 -11.37
C LEU A 101 -5.84 11.73 -10.09
N VAL A 102 -4.89 10.82 -10.01
CA VAL A 102 -3.92 10.81 -8.90
C VAL A 102 -2.76 11.75 -9.24
N TYR A 103 -2.63 12.82 -8.47
CA TYR A 103 -1.55 13.80 -8.59
C TYR A 103 -0.85 14.01 -7.26
N ILE A 104 0.46 14.17 -7.31
CA ILE A 104 1.33 14.59 -6.20
C ILE A 104 2.37 15.58 -6.70
N ASP A 105 2.65 16.61 -5.93
CA ASP A 105 3.65 17.63 -6.24
C ASP A 105 5.08 17.18 -5.88
N ARG A 106 5.21 16.35 -4.84
CA ARG A 106 6.47 15.79 -4.36
C ARG A 106 6.21 14.46 -3.62
N TYR A 107 6.99 13.41 -3.90
CA TYR A 107 6.82 12.10 -3.26
C TYR A 107 7.08 12.15 -1.75
N GLU A 108 7.90 13.08 -1.28
CA GLU A 108 8.19 13.29 0.13
C GLU A 108 6.92 13.56 0.95
N ARG A 109 5.87 14.12 0.32
CA ARG A 109 4.57 14.35 0.96
C ARG A 109 3.94 13.02 1.41
N TYR A 110 3.94 12.00 0.56
CA TYR A 110 3.47 10.66 0.95
C TYR A 110 4.23 10.10 2.14
N VAL A 111 5.56 10.26 2.12
CA VAL A 111 6.43 9.71 3.17
C VAL A 111 6.20 10.44 4.51
N THR A 112 6.12 11.77 4.48
CA THR A 112 5.89 12.56 5.71
C THR A 112 4.47 12.38 6.26
N ASP A 113 3.47 12.16 5.42
CA ASP A 113 2.10 11.86 5.83
C ASP A 113 2.02 10.49 6.51
N LEU A 114 2.67 9.47 5.93
CA LEU A 114 2.75 8.14 6.52
C LEU A 114 3.47 8.18 7.89
N LEU A 115 4.59 8.88 7.98
CA LEU A 115 5.33 9.05 9.23
C LEU A 115 4.50 9.78 10.30
N ALA A 116 3.72 10.79 9.93
CA ALA A 116 2.85 11.47 10.88
C ALA A 116 1.75 10.54 11.44
N ALA A 117 1.17 9.68 10.61
CA ALA A 117 0.22 8.67 11.08
C ALA A 117 0.89 7.63 11.99
N ALA A 118 2.11 7.22 11.67
CA ALA A 118 2.91 6.29 12.47
C ALA A 118 3.30 6.91 13.85
N GLU A 119 3.70 8.17 13.87
CA GLU A 119 4.00 8.90 15.10
C GLU A 119 2.76 9.07 15.98
N ALA A 120 1.60 9.40 15.40
CA ALA A 120 0.35 9.47 16.14
C ALA A 120 -0.03 8.11 16.75
N ALA A 121 0.15 7.01 16.01
CA ALA A 121 -0.08 5.66 16.51
C ALA A 121 0.91 5.29 17.64
N LYS A 122 2.19 5.66 17.50
CA LYS A 122 3.20 5.42 18.54
C LYS A 122 2.94 6.23 19.81
N GLN A 123 2.46 7.46 19.68
CA GLN A 123 2.07 8.29 20.82
C GLN A 123 0.85 7.71 21.56
N ALA A 124 -0.14 7.20 20.81
CA ALA A 124 -1.33 6.57 21.39
C ALA A 124 -1.01 5.23 22.09
N HIS A 125 0.01 4.51 21.62
CA HIS A 125 0.37 3.18 22.11
C HIS A 125 1.89 3.05 22.31
N PRO A 126 2.50 3.82 23.25
CA PRO A 126 3.96 3.93 23.36
C PRO A 126 4.66 2.64 23.79
N GLN A 127 3.95 1.74 24.49
CA GLN A 127 4.52 0.54 25.10
C GLN A 127 4.54 -0.70 24.19
N ILE A 128 3.85 -0.65 23.05
CA ILE A 128 3.80 -1.79 22.12
C ILE A 128 4.57 -1.51 20.84
N PRO A 129 5.13 -2.54 20.18
CA PRO A 129 5.88 -2.37 18.94
C PRO A 129 4.99 -1.85 17.81
N LEU A 130 5.60 -1.04 16.95
CA LEU A 130 4.97 -0.53 15.73
C LEU A 130 5.55 -1.25 14.53
N PHE A 131 4.69 -1.77 13.67
CA PHE A 131 5.03 -2.45 12.43
C PHE A 131 4.47 -1.69 11.23
N LEU A 132 5.09 -1.89 10.08
CA LEU A 132 4.65 -1.27 8.83
C LEU A 132 4.28 -2.35 7.79
N PHE A 133 3.09 -2.26 7.23
CA PHE A 133 2.65 -3.06 6.08
C PHE A 133 2.47 -2.14 4.88
N GLY A 134 3.24 -2.34 3.82
CA GLY A 134 3.16 -1.52 2.61
C GLY A 134 2.91 -2.36 1.36
N HIS A 135 1.85 -2.04 0.60
CA HIS A 135 1.54 -2.69 -0.66
C HIS A 135 1.84 -1.75 -1.84
N SER A 136 2.46 -2.27 -2.90
CA SER A 136 2.64 -1.57 -4.17
C SER A 136 3.28 -0.17 -4.01
N MET A 137 2.60 0.90 -4.44
CA MET A 137 3.00 2.30 -4.19
C MET A 137 3.30 2.52 -2.70
N GLY A 138 2.40 2.05 -1.83
CA GLY A 138 2.58 2.12 -0.38
C GLY A 138 3.82 1.38 0.12
N GLY A 139 4.22 0.29 -0.54
CA GLY A 139 5.48 -0.42 -0.26
C GLY A 139 6.73 0.40 -0.61
N GLY A 140 6.70 1.16 -1.70
CA GLY A 140 7.77 2.11 -2.05
C GLY A 140 7.83 3.29 -1.07
N ILE A 141 6.67 3.83 -0.68
CA ILE A 141 6.56 4.90 0.35
C ILE A 141 7.07 4.38 1.70
N ALA A 142 6.66 3.17 2.10
CA ALA A 142 7.10 2.49 3.31
C ALA A 142 8.63 2.34 3.34
N ALA A 143 9.24 1.86 2.26
CA ALA A 143 10.70 1.74 2.15
C ALA A 143 11.42 3.10 2.34
N ALA A 144 10.85 4.19 1.83
CA ALA A 144 11.39 5.53 2.06
C ALA A 144 11.19 5.99 3.51
N ALA A 145 10.04 5.71 4.13
CA ALA A 145 9.79 6.03 5.53
C ALA A 145 10.76 5.30 6.47
N LEU A 146 11.00 4.01 6.24
CA LEU A 146 11.99 3.20 6.95
C LEU A 146 13.41 3.76 6.84
N SER A 147 13.77 4.32 5.69
CA SER A 147 15.10 4.94 5.50
C SER A 147 15.27 6.29 6.21
N LEU A 148 14.16 6.96 6.56
CA LEU A 148 14.18 8.25 7.27
C LEU A 148 14.02 8.07 8.79
N ARG A 149 13.28 7.07 9.22
CA ARG A 149 12.98 6.79 10.63
C ARG A 149 13.09 5.29 10.92
N PRO A 150 14.30 4.72 10.78
CA PRO A 150 14.52 3.27 10.97
C PRO A 150 14.19 2.80 12.38
N GLU A 151 14.33 3.67 13.38
CA GLU A 151 14.08 3.39 14.79
C GLU A 151 12.59 3.33 15.16
N LEU A 152 11.71 3.83 14.30
CA LEU A 152 10.28 3.95 14.61
C LEU A 152 9.56 2.59 14.55
N PHE A 153 10.02 1.68 13.69
CA PHE A 153 9.35 0.43 13.38
C PHE A 153 10.16 -0.78 13.85
N ALA A 154 9.49 -1.72 14.52
CA ALA A 154 10.09 -2.98 14.93
C ALA A 154 10.29 -3.95 13.76
N GLY A 155 9.49 -3.84 12.71
CA GLY A 155 9.58 -4.65 11.50
C GLY A 155 8.68 -4.10 10.40
N ALA A 156 8.94 -4.48 9.15
CA ALA A 156 8.10 -4.08 8.03
C ALA A 156 7.86 -5.21 7.03
N VAL A 157 6.63 -5.31 6.57
CA VAL A 157 6.18 -6.20 5.49
C VAL A 157 5.96 -5.35 4.24
N LEU A 158 6.65 -5.69 3.16
CA LEU A 158 6.52 -5.04 1.86
C LEU A 158 5.95 -6.05 0.85
N SER A 159 4.66 -5.90 0.52
CA SER A 159 3.94 -6.76 -0.42
C SER A 159 3.97 -6.14 -1.82
N SER A 160 4.61 -6.82 -2.77
CA SER A 160 4.80 -6.34 -4.15
C SER A 160 5.25 -4.87 -4.22
N PRO A 161 6.30 -4.43 -3.47
CA PRO A 161 6.60 -3.01 -3.32
C PRO A 161 6.99 -2.35 -4.64
N MET A 162 6.43 -1.17 -4.91
CA MET A 162 6.77 -0.36 -6.08
C MET A 162 8.14 0.29 -5.90
N ILE A 163 9.20 -0.50 -6.09
CA ILE A 163 10.56 0.04 -6.20
C ILE A 163 10.74 0.72 -7.56
N CYS A 164 10.19 0.11 -8.61
CA CYS A 164 10.09 0.68 -9.95
C CYS A 164 8.79 0.22 -10.59
N PRO A 165 7.92 1.12 -11.08
CA PRO A 165 6.70 0.72 -11.76
C PRO A 165 7.02 0.14 -13.15
N LEU A 166 6.14 -0.71 -13.65
CA LEU A 166 6.00 -1.01 -15.07
C LEU A 166 5.02 -0.01 -15.69
N THR A 167 5.26 0.41 -16.91
CA THR A 167 4.50 1.45 -17.59
C THR A 167 3.85 0.94 -18.88
N GLY A 168 3.41 -0.32 -18.84
CA GLY A 168 2.80 -0.99 -20.00
C GLY A 168 3.79 -1.12 -21.15
N ASP A 169 3.33 -0.79 -22.34
CA ASP A 169 4.13 -0.90 -23.59
C ASP A 169 5.26 0.13 -23.69
N ILE A 170 5.23 1.19 -22.87
CA ILE A 170 6.29 2.21 -22.86
C ILE A 170 7.34 1.83 -21.84
N PRO A 171 8.58 1.50 -22.24
CA PRO A 171 9.63 1.17 -21.28
C PRO A 171 9.90 2.31 -20.29
N TRP A 172 10.21 1.96 -19.03
CA TRP A 172 10.52 2.93 -17.99
C TRP A 172 11.62 3.94 -18.35
N SER A 173 12.60 3.51 -19.14
CA SER A 173 13.67 4.37 -19.69
C SER A 173 13.16 5.51 -20.58
N VAL A 174 11.97 5.34 -21.19
CA VAL A 174 11.28 6.33 -22.03
C VAL A 174 10.21 7.07 -21.23
N ALA A 175 9.38 6.37 -20.48
CA ALA A 175 8.30 6.94 -19.68
C ALA A 175 8.79 8.01 -18.68
N LYS A 176 9.88 7.72 -17.99
CA LYS A 176 10.48 8.62 -17.00
C LYS A 176 10.92 9.98 -17.57
N PRO A 177 11.77 10.08 -18.62
CA PRO A 177 12.13 11.38 -19.19
C PRO A 177 10.95 12.08 -19.86
N LEU A 178 10.00 11.34 -20.45
CA LEU A 178 8.78 11.91 -21.02
C LEU A 178 7.92 12.58 -19.93
N ALA A 179 7.69 11.92 -18.80
CA ALA A 179 6.95 12.51 -17.67
C ALA A 179 7.63 13.79 -17.16
N LYS A 180 8.96 13.79 -17.04
CA LYS A 180 9.73 14.98 -16.67
C LYS A 180 9.55 16.11 -17.68
N LEU A 181 9.63 15.82 -18.97
CA LEU A 181 9.43 16.82 -20.05
C LEU A 181 8.02 17.41 -19.98
N LEU A 182 6.98 16.56 -19.85
CA LEU A 182 5.59 17.01 -19.72
C LEU A 182 5.38 17.91 -18.50
N CYS A 183 6.02 17.59 -17.37
CA CYS A 183 5.99 18.46 -16.19
C CYS A 183 6.65 19.82 -16.45
N LEU A 184 7.81 19.87 -17.13
CA LEU A 184 8.48 21.11 -17.50
C LEU A 184 7.62 21.97 -18.47
N LEU A 185 6.78 21.34 -19.28
CA LEU A 185 5.80 22.01 -20.17
C LEU A 185 4.48 22.39 -19.46
N GLY A 186 4.45 22.36 -18.12
CA GLY A 186 3.26 22.72 -17.33
C GLY A 186 2.14 21.68 -17.28
N LYS A 187 2.37 20.45 -17.79
CA LYS A 187 1.37 19.38 -17.85
C LYS A 187 1.40 18.42 -16.66
N ALA A 188 1.97 18.81 -15.54
CA ALA A 188 2.11 17.95 -14.35
C ALA A 188 0.75 17.44 -13.84
N LYS A 189 -0.31 18.25 -13.91
CA LYS A 189 -1.69 17.94 -13.49
C LYS A 189 -2.57 17.35 -14.59
N GLN A 190 -1.98 16.80 -15.64
CA GLN A 190 -2.69 16.10 -16.71
C GLN A 190 -2.46 14.61 -16.60
N TYR A 191 -3.39 13.82 -17.11
CA TYR A 191 -3.22 12.37 -17.25
C TYR A 191 -1.96 12.03 -18.03
N VAL A 192 -1.29 10.95 -17.66
CA VAL A 192 -0.25 10.36 -18.53
C VAL A 192 -0.87 9.95 -19.88
N PRO A 193 -0.09 9.90 -20.98
CA PRO A 193 -0.61 9.43 -22.26
C PRO A 193 -1.31 8.06 -22.11
N GLY A 194 -2.55 7.97 -22.60
CA GLY A 194 -3.41 6.79 -22.47
C GLY A 194 -4.19 6.70 -21.15
N GLY A 195 -3.91 7.55 -20.17
CA GLY A 195 -4.70 7.62 -18.92
C GLY A 195 -6.03 8.34 -19.13
N HIS A 196 -7.05 7.92 -18.38
CA HIS A 196 -8.40 8.49 -18.45
C HIS A 196 -9.08 8.45 -17.07
N ALA A 197 -10.20 9.18 -16.95
CA ALA A 197 -11.04 9.12 -15.78
C ALA A 197 -11.69 7.73 -15.59
N TYR A 198 -12.11 7.43 -14.36
CA TYR A 198 -12.83 6.19 -14.06
C TYR A 198 -14.12 6.10 -14.91
N ASP A 199 -14.32 4.98 -15.58
CA ASP A 199 -15.46 4.73 -16.45
C ASP A 199 -16.31 3.52 -16.03
N GLY A 200 -15.95 2.87 -14.92
CA GLY A 200 -16.67 1.71 -14.37
C GLY A 200 -16.50 0.40 -15.14
N LYS A 201 -15.57 0.33 -16.10
CA LYS A 201 -15.41 -0.85 -16.98
C LYS A 201 -14.27 -1.79 -16.61
N GLU A 202 -13.81 -1.74 -15.35
CA GLU A 202 -12.78 -2.67 -14.91
C GLU A 202 -13.25 -4.13 -14.97
N ARG A 203 -12.44 -4.97 -15.57
CA ARG A 203 -12.70 -6.41 -15.69
C ARG A 203 -11.76 -7.19 -14.78
N PHE A 204 -12.26 -8.28 -14.24
CA PHE A 204 -11.46 -9.18 -13.39
C PHE A 204 -10.21 -9.71 -14.12
N GLU A 205 -10.34 -10.03 -15.39
CA GLU A 205 -9.26 -10.58 -16.21
C GLU A 205 -8.04 -9.64 -16.29
N ASP A 206 -8.29 -8.33 -16.30
CA ASP A 206 -7.27 -7.27 -16.37
C ASP A 206 -6.82 -6.80 -14.98
N SER A 207 -7.43 -7.35 -13.92
CA SER A 207 -7.16 -6.91 -12.55
C SER A 207 -5.86 -7.47 -11.97
N ALA A 208 -5.43 -6.86 -10.89
CA ALA A 208 -4.27 -7.26 -10.10
C ALA A 208 -4.55 -8.45 -9.14
N SER A 209 -5.79 -8.94 -9.08
CA SER A 209 -6.28 -9.99 -8.19
C SER A 209 -6.37 -11.35 -8.90
N THR A 210 -6.17 -12.45 -8.16
CA THR A 210 -6.51 -13.83 -8.63
C THR A 210 -7.82 -14.33 -8.04
N SER A 211 -8.39 -13.67 -7.02
CA SER A 211 -9.71 -14.00 -6.46
C SER A 211 -10.80 -13.13 -7.07
N ARG A 212 -11.78 -13.77 -7.71
CA ARG A 212 -12.93 -13.09 -8.33
C ARG A 212 -13.85 -12.46 -7.28
N GLU A 213 -14.06 -13.13 -6.17
CA GLU A 213 -14.95 -12.67 -5.11
C GLU A 213 -14.37 -11.44 -4.37
N ARG A 214 -13.06 -11.45 -4.07
CA ARG A 214 -12.37 -10.32 -3.45
C ARG A 214 -12.33 -9.09 -4.36
N PHE A 215 -12.09 -9.31 -5.66
CA PHE A 215 -12.19 -8.27 -6.67
C PHE A 215 -13.61 -7.67 -6.72
N ALA A 216 -14.64 -8.49 -6.88
CA ALA A 216 -16.03 -8.06 -7.00
C ALA A 216 -16.51 -7.29 -5.76
N TYR A 217 -16.13 -7.73 -4.56
CA TYR A 217 -16.48 -7.08 -3.31
C TYR A 217 -15.97 -5.61 -3.26
N TYR A 218 -14.70 -5.38 -3.61
CA TYR A 218 -14.18 -4.01 -3.62
C TYR A 218 -14.76 -3.17 -4.77
N GLN A 219 -14.96 -3.76 -5.95
CA GLN A 219 -15.59 -3.07 -7.08
C GLN A 219 -17.01 -2.61 -6.76
N LYS A 220 -17.80 -3.39 -6.02
CA LYS A 220 -19.11 -2.98 -5.52
C LYS A 220 -19.02 -1.69 -4.68
N LYS A 221 -18.05 -1.57 -3.77
CA LYS A 221 -17.83 -0.36 -2.97
C LYS A 221 -17.34 0.81 -3.85
N ARG A 222 -16.40 0.56 -4.74
CA ARG A 222 -15.81 1.56 -5.63
C ARG A 222 -16.84 2.18 -6.59
N SER A 223 -17.72 1.35 -7.17
CA SER A 223 -18.72 1.82 -8.13
C SER A 223 -19.75 2.79 -7.52
N THR A 224 -20.00 2.71 -6.21
CA THR A 224 -21.01 3.52 -5.52
C THR A 224 -20.44 4.77 -4.83
N GLN A 225 -19.11 4.85 -4.66
CA GLN A 225 -18.49 5.96 -3.92
C GLN A 225 -17.51 6.73 -4.81
N PRO A 226 -17.85 7.98 -5.23
CA PRO A 226 -16.98 8.77 -6.12
C PRO A 226 -15.57 8.99 -5.59
N LEU A 227 -15.39 9.13 -4.28
CA LEU A 227 -14.06 9.29 -3.65
C LEU A 227 -13.15 8.07 -3.82
N PHE A 228 -13.70 6.91 -4.20
CA PHE A 228 -12.93 5.68 -4.45
C PHE A 228 -12.63 5.44 -5.94
N GLN A 229 -13.11 6.32 -6.81
CA GLN A 229 -13.02 6.19 -8.26
C GLN A 229 -11.74 6.79 -8.87
N MET A 230 -10.63 6.77 -8.09
CA MET A 230 -9.30 7.06 -8.64
C MET A 230 -8.97 6.02 -9.71
N ASN A 231 -8.38 6.47 -10.83
CA ASN A 231 -8.16 5.56 -11.96
C ASN A 231 -6.77 5.68 -12.57
N ALA A 232 -6.26 6.88 -12.80
CA ALA A 232 -5.04 7.05 -13.56
C ALA A 232 -4.06 8.04 -12.94
N ALA A 233 -2.78 7.81 -13.27
CA ALA A 233 -1.68 8.67 -12.87
C ALA A 233 -1.67 9.98 -13.66
N SER A 234 -1.27 11.06 -13.00
CA SER A 234 -0.83 12.28 -13.65
C SER A 234 0.63 12.18 -14.10
N CYS A 235 1.03 13.06 -15.03
CA CYS A 235 2.44 13.22 -15.40
C CYS A 235 3.29 13.59 -14.17
N GLY A 236 2.76 14.40 -13.25
CA GLY A 236 3.41 14.76 -11.99
C GLY A 236 3.64 13.54 -11.09
N TRP A 237 2.62 12.71 -10.90
CA TRP A 237 2.77 11.48 -10.11
C TRP A 237 3.85 10.56 -10.67
N LEU A 238 3.87 10.36 -11.99
CA LEU A 238 4.87 9.51 -12.65
C LEU A 238 6.29 10.07 -12.50
N ASN A 239 6.45 11.39 -12.63
CA ASN A 239 7.74 12.07 -12.40
C ASN A 239 8.22 11.91 -10.94
N GLU A 240 7.32 12.06 -9.97
CA GLU A 240 7.63 11.90 -8.55
C GLU A 240 7.92 10.44 -8.17
N THR A 241 7.23 9.48 -8.79
CA THR A 241 7.58 8.06 -8.69
C THR A 241 8.99 7.78 -9.19
N ALA A 242 9.42 8.43 -10.29
CA ALA A 242 10.80 8.30 -10.75
C ALA A 242 11.83 8.90 -9.78
N ARG A 243 11.48 9.97 -9.05
CA ARG A 243 12.32 10.54 -7.99
C ARG A 243 12.41 9.60 -6.79
N LEU A 244 11.29 9.02 -6.36
CA LEU A 244 11.25 8.03 -5.28
C LEU A 244 12.10 6.80 -5.64
N ASN A 245 11.94 6.24 -6.84
CA ASN A 245 12.76 5.13 -7.33
C ASN A 245 14.26 5.47 -7.27
N ARG A 246 14.63 6.64 -7.77
CA ARG A 246 16.03 7.11 -7.71
C ARG A 246 16.52 7.21 -6.27
N TYR A 247 15.73 7.78 -5.36
CA TYR A 247 16.09 7.89 -3.96
C TYR A 247 16.32 6.51 -3.33
N LEU A 248 15.37 5.59 -3.47
CA LEU A 248 15.47 4.24 -2.92
C LEU A 248 16.71 3.50 -3.43
N MET A 249 17.00 3.58 -4.73
CA MET A 249 18.09 2.85 -5.38
C MET A 249 19.48 3.50 -5.25
N SER A 250 19.56 4.78 -4.85
CA SER A 250 20.83 5.48 -4.66
C SER A 250 21.24 5.64 -3.20
N LYS A 251 20.31 6.01 -2.32
CA LYS A 251 20.60 6.42 -0.93
C LYS A 251 19.73 5.73 0.11
N GLY A 252 18.43 5.53 -0.19
CA GLY A 252 17.43 5.07 0.78
C GLY A 252 17.78 3.72 1.38
N TRP A 253 18.16 2.75 0.55
CA TRP A 253 18.51 1.40 0.96
C TRP A 253 19.62 1.32 2.04
N GLN A 254 20.56 2.27 2.04
CA GLN A 254 21.70 2.29 2.99
C GLN A 254 21.29 2.63 4.42
N ARG A 255 20.09 3.19 4.61
CA ARG A 255 19.60 3.71 5.88
C ARG A 255 18.54 2.83 6.51
N ILE A 256 18.14 1.74 5.84
CA ILE A 256 17.15 0.81 6.37
C ILE A 256 17.86 -0.10 7.38
N GLU A 257 17.39 -0.04 8.63
CA GLU A 257 17.87 -0.83 9.77
C GLU A 257 16.76 -1.70 10.36
N THR A 258 15.53 -1.50 9.91
CA THR A 258 14.34 -2.25 10.32
C THR A 258 14.30 -3.61 9.62
N PRO A 259 14.00 -4.73 10.32
CA PRO A 259 13.78 -6.04 9.72
C PRO A 259 12.72 -6.00 8.60
N LEU A 260 12.99 -6.67 7.48
CA LEU A 260 12.12 -6.67 6.30
C LEU A 260 11.65 -8.08 5.93
N LEU A 261 10.35 -8.22 5.73
CA LEU A 261 9.72 -9.31 5.00
C LEU A 261 9.19 -8.76 3.66
N ILE A 262 9.74 -9.23 2.55
CA ILE A 262 9.36 -8.78 1.21
C ILE A 262 8.67 -9.92 0.47
N PHE A 263 7.46 -9.69 -0.01
CA PHE A 263 6.76 -10.60 -0.91
C PHE A 263 6.81 -10.10 -2.34
N GLN A 264 7.05 -11.01 -3.28
CA GLN A 264 6.99 -10.78 -4.72
C GLN A 264 5.92 -11.65 -5.33
N ALA A 265 5.00 -11.06 -6.07
CA ALA A 265 4.03 -11.82 -6.86
C ALA A 265 4.73 -12.47 -8.08
N GLN A 266 4.32 -13.69 -8.45
CA GLN A 266 4.90 -14.40 -9.57
C GLN A 266 4.66 -13.69 -10.90
N ASP A 267 3.40 -13.26 -11.13
CA ASP A 267 2.94 -12.71 -12.40
C ASP A 267 2.60 -11.21 -12.23
N ASP A 268 3.56 -10.46 -11.69
CA ASP A 268 3.41 -9.02 -11.45
C ASP A 268 3.58 -8.23 -12.75
N THR A 269 2.50 -7.58 -13.21
CA THR A 269 2.49 -6.72 -14.40
C THR A 269 2.50 -5.22 -14.07
N PHE A 270 2.52 -4.86 -12.77
CA PHE A 270 2.45 -3.47 -12.30
C PHE A 270 3.80 -2.94 -11.82
N VAL A 271 4.63 -3.80 -11.21
CA VAL A 271 5.94 -3.40 -10.69
C VAL A 271 7.05 -4.37 -11.10
N SER A 272 8.26 -3.84 -11.20
CA SER A 272 9.42 -4.61 -11.64
C SER A 272 9.94 -5.52 -10.55
N VAL A 273 9.75 -6.83 -10.68
CA VAL A 273 10.34 -7.88 -9.81
C VAL A 273 11.86 -7.74 -9.76
N ALA A 274 12.52 -7.50 -10.90
CA ALA A 274 13.97 -7.29 -10.95
C ALA A 274 14.44 -6.04 -10.18
N ALA A 275 13.60 -5.00 -10.05
CA ALA A 275 13.93 -3.84 -9.22
C ALA A 275 13.78 -4.16 -7.72
N GLN A 276 12.77 -4.96 -7.35
CA GLN A 276 12.60 -5.47 -6.00
C GLN A 276 13.78 -6.36 -5.58
N ASP A 277 14.24 -7.24 -6.47
CA ASP A 277 15.42 -8.08 -6.23
C ASP A 277 16.65 -7.24 -5.93
N ARG A 278 16.99 -6.30 -6.83
CA ARG A 278 18.13 -5.40 -6.63
C ARG A 278 18.02 -4.57 -5.35
N PHE A 279 16.83 -4.13 -4.99
CA PHE A 279 16.59 -3.38 -3.74
C PHE A 279 16.85 -4.27 -2.53
N ALA A 280 16.26 -5.46 -2.47
CA ALA A 280 16.43 -6.41 -1.38
C ALA A 280 17.90 -6.81 -1.20
N GLU A 281 18.61 -7.09 -2.31
CA GLU A 281 20.05 -7.40 -2.31
C GLU A 281 20.89 -6.24 -1.76
N LYS A 282 20.58 -5.00 -2.16
CA LYS A 282 21.28 -3.81 -1.65
C LYS A 282 21.06 -3.62 -0.15
N VAL A 283 19.82 -3.75 0.35
CA VAL A 283 19.53 -3.64 1.78
C VAL A 283 20.24 -4.75 2.55
N LYS A 284 20.19 -5.99 2.05
CA LYS A 284 20.90 -7.12 2.66
C LYS A 284 22.42 -6.90 2.68
N ALA A 285 23.00 -6.40 1.59
CA ALA A 285 24.44 -6.12 1.47
C ALA A 285 24.91 -4.99 2.39
N ALA A 286 24.02 -4.06 2.81
CA ALA A 286 24.34 -3.05 3.82
C ALA A 286 24.63 -3.67 5.20
N GLY A 287 24.14 -4.89 5.47
CA GLY A 287 24.45 -5.65 6.69
C GLY A 287 23.87 -5.08 7.98
N LYS A 288 22.89 -4.16 7.87
CA LYS A 288 22.33 -3.45 9.02
C LYS A 288 21.06 -4.11 9.57
N THR A 289 20.42 -4.97 8.77
CA THR A 289 19.15 -5.61 9.12
C THR A 289 18.96 -6.95 8.40
N SER A 290 18.01 -7.75 8.92
CA SER A 290 17.57 -8.97 8.25
C SER A 290 16.61 -8.65 7.10
N VAL A 291 16.75 -9.37 6.00
CA VAL A 291 15.86 -9.29 4.84
C VAL A 291 15.44 -10.70 4.44
N LYS A 292 14.17 -11.03 4.68
CA LYS A 292 13.53 -12.25 4.18
C LYS A 292 12.72 -11.88 2.94
N LYS A 293 13.01 -12.50 1.81
CA LYS A 293 12.28 -12.28 0.55
C LYS A 293 11.64 -13.59 0.12
N LEU A 294 10.34 -13.55 -0.17
CA LEU A 294 9.53 -14.69 -0.58
C LEU A 294 8.84 -14.37 -1.91
N ARG A 295 8.99 -15.25 -2.90
CA ARG A 295 8.19 -15.25 -4.11
C ARG A 295 6.95 -16.08 -3.87
N VAL A 296 5.79 -15.56 -4.27
CA VAL A 296 4.51 -16.22 -4.08
C VAL A 296 3.98 -16.65 -5.45
N ASP A 297 3.93 -17.96 -5.64
CA ASP A 297 3.47 -18.56 -6.89
C ASP A 297 1.94 -18.43 -7.04
N ASN A 298 1.46 -18.49 -8.29
CA ASN A 298 0.05 -18.37 -8.65
C ASN A 298 -0.61 -17.06 -8.17
N THR A 299 0.16 -15.96 -8.15
CA THR A 299 -0.34 -14.66 -7.74
C THR A 299 -0.08 -13.59 -8.79
N LYS A 300 -1.03 -12.67 -8.90
CA LYS A 300 -0.85 -11.36 -9.51
C LYS A 300 -0.41 -10.35 -8.45
N HIS A 301 -0.29 -9.09 -8.83
CA HIS A 301 0.24 -7.99 -8.03
C HIS A 301 -0.36 -7.86 -6.62
N GLU A 302 -1.67 -8.04 -6.47
CA GLU A 302 -2.39 -7.96 -5.18
C GLU A 302 -2.40 -9.31 -4.47
N ILE A 303 -1.28 -9.72 -3.86
CA ILE A 303 -1.15 -11.03 -3.18
C ILE A 303 -2.22 -11.21 -2.10
N PHE A 304 -2.60 -10.13 -1.39
CA PHE A 304 -3.64 -10.17 -0.35
C PHE A 304 -5.07 -10.34 -0.91
N ASN A 305 -5.24 -10.27 -2.22
CA ASN A 305 -6.48 -10.55 -2.95
C ASN A 305 -6.37 -11.82 -3.81
N SER A 306 -5.62 -12.80 -3.33
CA SER A 306 -5.44 -14.10 -3.99
C SER A 306 -6.43 -15.14 -3.51
N GLU A 307 -6.35 -16.34 -4.11
CA GLU A 307 -7.13 -17.51 -3.70
C GLU A 307 -6.74 -18.00 -2.29
N ASP A 308 -7.64 -18.74 -1.64
CA ASP A 308 -7.56 -19.12 -0.23
C ASP A 308 -6.24 -19.80 0.17
N GLN A 309 -5.76 -20.76 -0.65
CA GLN A 309 -4.55 -21.53 -0.33
C GLN A 309 -3.30 -20.65 -0.34
N VAL A 310 -3.23 -19.70 -1.26
CA VAL A 310 -2.15 -18.70 -1.32
C VAL A 310 -2.19 -17.83 -0.08
N LEU A 311 -3.37 -17.32 0.24
CA LEU A 311 -3.57 -16.42 1.39
C LEU A 311 -3.21 -17.08 2.72
N GLN A 312 -3.51 -18.39 2.88
CA GLN A 312 -3.16 -19.10 4.12
C GLN A 312 -1.65 -19.06 4.39
N ASN A 313 -0.82 -19.30 3.39
CA ASN A 313 0.62 -19.24 3.50
C ASN A 313 1.13 -17.78 3.66
N TYR A 314 0.60 -16.87 2.87
CA TYR A 314 0.96 -15.46 2.90
C TYR A 314 0.73 -14.84 4.29
N TRP A 315 -0.46 -15.02 4.85
CA TRP A 315 -0.79 -14.49 6.18
C TRP A 315 -0.06 -15.21 7.30
N LYS A 316 0.17 -16.52 7.17
CA LYS A 316 1.00 -17.27 8.13
C LYS A 316 2.42 -16.68 8.24
N GLU A 317 3.07 -16.41 7.11
CA GLU A 317 4.41 -15.80 7.09
C GLU A 317 4.42 -14.39 7.68
N ILE A 318 3.41 -13.57 7.40
CA ILE A 318 3.27 -12.24 7.99
C ILE A 318 3.12 -12.34 9.52
N LEU A 319 2.19 -13.16 9.99
CA LEU A 319 1.91 -13.29 11.42
C LEU A 319 3.09 -13.90 12.21
N LEU A 320 3.87 -14.78 11.61
CA LEU A 320 5.11 -15.29 12.20
C LEU A 320 6.15 -14.17 12.30
N PHE A 321 6.39 -13.44 11.23
CA PHE A 321 7.35 -12.33 11.20
C PHE A 321 7.04 -11.23 12.22
N LEU A 322 5.76 -10.93 12.46
CA LEU A 322 5.36 -9.92 13.45
C LEU A 322 5.51 -10.39 14.91
N GLN A 323 5.91 -11.66 15.14
CA GLN A 323 6.13 -12.25 16.48
C GLN A 323 7.62 -12.39 16.80
N GLU A 324 8.50 -12.25 15.81
CA GLU A 324 9.95 -12.23 15.98
C GLU A 324 10.46 -10.92 16.59
#